data_4953605202d6437d0203fbc27a7becb5
#
_entry.id   4953605202d6437d0203fbc27a7becb5
#
_cell.length_a   1.000
_cell.length_b   1.000
_cell.length_c   1.000
_cell.angle_alpha   90.00
_cell.angle_beta   90.00
_cell.angle_gamma   90.00
#
_symmetry.space_group_name_H-M   'P 1'
#
loop_
_entity.id
_entity.type
_entity.pdbx_description
1 polymer ?
#
loop_
_entity_poly.entity_id
_entity_poly.type
_entity_poly.pdbx_seq_one_letter_code
_entity_poly.pdbx_strand_id
1 'polypeptide(L)'
;MKKTLILTTILCLCAICGVQAQTVKNGTRWWDGKALYTATVDKDGDVTMKGITQVDGNKKFCLAKGDAAGLYYLTKDNPDAEMPVNGTMGSKVMLVTEGSNTFLRVLNRKREVTHQLTLTTKTLAELNPIDERDFSSGPEYNQDLKELVEGEGGYFAGGLADDGRGPDEIDGVETWTVNSAREFINALGSNRTIILAEDANINLSDILEIEAAFKGYPNRMWCVQSSDYTGPKPLVISESESDGQQLALVNMENLVIKGAGNSSIEVNPRYAFCLKFVNCSHCVVENLTIGHTIGGFCSGGVIGVEQSSLTVKDCDLYGCGTYGLDLRDTYNFKLINSNIHDCTYGIIQMRNCTMTSFERCDFFSNREYGLIEGWANNGVKFDDCRFFANWADSKLFYFDTPFALINCKVYHPKENLGRMAECINKGTEFFDNPLDKSITSRGVGPDQKK
;
A
#
# COMPACT_ATOMS: atom_id res chain seq x y z
N MET A 1 -24.42 52.08 -8.52
CA MET A 1 -25.39 51.21 -7.82
C MET A 1 -25.56 49.79 -8.34
N LYS A 2 -24.80 49.29 -9.32
CA LYS A 2 -24.92 47.89 -9.85
C LYS A 2 -23.86 46.89 -9.33
N LYS A 3 -22.84 47.35 -8.61
CA LYS A 3 -21.76 46.46 -8.11
C LYS A 3 -22.01 45.86 -6.71
N THR A 4 -22.92 46.43 -5.94
CA THR A 4 -23.25 45.96 -4.57
C THR A 4 -24.28 44.82 -4.60
N LEU A 5 -25.06 44.70 -5.67
CA LEU A 5 -26.13 43.71 -5.79
C LEU A 5 -25.60 42.29 -6.08
N ILE A 6 -24.44 42.17 -6.75
CA ILE A 6 -23.86 40.86 -7.10
C ILE A 6 -23.20 40.19 -5.88
N LEU A 7 -22.63 40.96 -4.98
CA LEU A 7 -22.00 40.42 -3.76
C LEU A 7 -23.04 39.91 -2.75
N THR A 8 -24.20 40.57 -2.70
CA THR A 8 -25.32 40.14 -1.84
C THR A 8 -26.00 38.89 -2.37
N THR A 9 -26.03 38.69 -3.69
CA THR A 9 -26.67 37.52 -4.32
C THR A 9 -25.84 36.23 -4.10
N ILE A 10 -24.51 36.32 -4.05
CA ILE A 10 -23.66 35.17 -3.76
C ILE A 10 -23.76 34.78 -2.28
N LEU A 11 -23.86 35.74 -1.37
CA LEU A 11 -24.10 35.45 0.06
C LEU A 11 -25.51 34.91 0.35
N CYS A 12 -26.53 35.36 -0.40
CA CYS A 12 -27.92 34.90 -0.24
C CYS A 12 -28.18 33.52 -0.86
N LEU A 13 -27.44 33.10 -1.88
CA LEU A 13 -27.57 31.73 -2.42
C LEU A 13 -27.03 30.67 -1.46
N CYS A 14 -26.08 31.00 -0.58
CA CYS A 14 -25.61 30.08 0.48
C CYS A 14 -26.65 29.93 1.62
N ALA A 15 -27.62 30.83 1.76
CA ALA A 15 -28.60 30.80 2.85
C ALA A 15 -29.90 30.05 2.52
N ILE A 16 -30.13 29.68 1.24
CA ILE A 16 -31.40 29.06 0.80
C ILE A 16 -31.32 27.55 0.61
N CYS A 17 -30.09 27.00 0.47
CA CYS A 17 -29.89 25.54 0.37
C CYS A 17 -29.20 25.05 1.62
N GLY A 18 -29.81 24.83 2.72
CA GLY A 18 -29.32 24.14 3.94
C GLY A 18 -27.88 23.56 3.94
N VAL A 19 -26.91 24.26 3.34
CA VAL A 19 -25.51 23.86 3.27
C VAL A 19 -24.94 24.04 4.66
N GLN A 20 -24.82 22.97 5.41
CA GLN A 20 -23.97 22.95 6.61
C GLN A 20 -22.62 23.59 6.24
N ALA A 21 -22.15 24.51 7.04
CA ALA A 21 -20.85 25.15 6.88
C ALA A 21 -19.76 24.05 6.86
N GLN A 22 -19.35 23.65 5.67
CA GLN A 22 -18.36 22.62 5.51
C GLN A 22 -16.99 23.17 5.90
N THR A 23 -16.26 22.40 6.67
CA THR A 23 -14.85 22.65 6.99
C THR A 23 -14.02 21.49 6.46
N VAL A 24 -12.73 21.72 6.21
CA VAL A 24 -11.79 20.65 5.94
C VAL A 24 -11.76 19.71 7.14
N LYS A 25 -11.91 18.43 6.92
CA LYS A 25 -11.87 17.42 7.99
C LYS A 25 -10.47 16.81 8.08
N ASN A 26 -10.08 16.44 9.28
CA ASN A 26 -8.83 15.74 9.51
C ASN A 26 -8.81 14.40 8.76
N GLY A 27 -7.66 14.06 8.18
CA GLY A 27 -7.47 12.81 7.43
C GLY A 27 -8.05 12.82 6.00
N THR A 28 -8.69 13.91 5.55
CA THR A 28 -9.22 13.97 4.17
C THR A 28 -8.11 14.14 3.15
N ARG A 29 -8.27 13.48 1.99
CA ARG A 29 -7.31 13.50 0.88
C ARG A 29 -7.76 14.45 -0.23
N TRP A 30 -6.79 15.15 -0.83
CA TRP A 30 -7.01 16.20 -1.80
C TRP A 30 -6.04 16.08 -2.98
N TRP A 31 -6.55 15.97 -4.19
CA TRP A 31 -5.79 15.81 -5.43
C TRP A 31 -5.75 17.09 -6.24
N ASP A 32 -4.57 17.53 -6.67
CA ASP A 32 -4.36 18.73 -7.51
C ASP A 32 -4.00 18.43 -8.98
N GLY A 33 -4.02 17.16 -9.38
CA GLY A 33 -3.58 16.70 -10.71
C GLY A 33 -2.13 16.18 -10.74
N LYS A 34 -1.33 16.41 -9.66
CA LYS A 34 0.07 15.99 -9.57
C LYS A 34 0.44 15.43 -8.21
N ALA A 35 -0.12 15.97 -7.15
CA ALA A 35 0.16 15.59 -5.78
C ALA A 35 -1.13 15.23 -5.03
N LEU A 36 -1.06 14.21 -4.21
CA LEU A 36 -2.11 13.83 -3.29
C LEU A 36 -1.77 14.37 -1.90
N TYR A 37 -2.61 15.26 -1.38
CA TYR A 37 -2.42 15.91 -0.09
C TYR A 37 -3.34 15.28 0.96
N THR A 38 -2.79 15.03 2.14
CA THR A 38 -3.57 14.66 3.33
C THR A 38 -3.68 15.86 4.27
N ALA A 39 -4.89 16.16 4.72
CA ALA A 39 -5.18 17.27 5.60
C ALA A 39 -5.05 16.87 7.07
N THR A 40 -4.28 17.61 7.85
CA THR A 40 -4.27 17.55 9.31
C THR A 40 -4.85 18.85 9.86
N VAL A 41 -5.88 18.75 10.68
CA VAL A 41 -6.59 19.92 11.24
C VAL A 41 -6.27 20.04 12.71
N ASP A 42 -5.79 21.21 13.16
CA ASP A 42 -5.49 21.47 14.54
C ASP A 42 -6.73 21.95 15.36
N LYS A 43 -6.53 22.18 16.66
CA LYS A 43 -7.59 22.61 17.58
C LYS A 43 -8.21 23.98 17.24
N ASP A 44 -7.50 24.84 16.51
CA ASP A 44 -7.93 26.18 16.11
C ASP A 44 -8.62 26.15 14.75
N GLY A 45 -8.55 24.98 14.07
CA GLY A 45 -9.14 24.73 12.77
C GLY A 45 -8.24 25.12 11.60
N ASP A 46 -6.96 25.37 11.87
CA ASP A 46 -5.94 25.54 10.84
C ASP A 46 -5.58 24.19 10.25
N VAL A 47 -5.25 24.16 8.96
CA VAL A 47 -5.03 22.93 8.22
C VAL A 47 -3.58 22.85 7.73
N THR A 48 -2.91 21.77 8.03
CA THR A 48 -1.64 21.40 7.41
C THR A 48 -1.92 20.41 6.30
N MET A 49 -1.51 20.72 5.08
CA MET A 49 -1.61 19.88 3.89
C MET A 49 -0.25 19.26 3.61
N LYS A 50 -0.12 17.95 3.83
CA LYS A 50 1.07 17.19 3.46
C LYS A 50 0.80 16.47 2.15
N GLY A 51 1.52 16.81 1.11
CA GLY A 51 1.36 16.30 -0.23
C GLY A 51 2.48 15.38 -0.64
N ILE A 52 2.16 14.45 -1.49
CA ILE A 52 3.04 13.45 -2.04
C ILE A 52 2.89 13.40 -3.56
N THR A 53 4.01 13.26 -4.25
CA THR A 53 4.05 13.07 -5.71
C THR A 53 4.85 11.81 -6.02
N GLN A 54 4.66 11.25 -7.19
CA GLN A 54 5.46 10.08 -7.62
C GLN A 54 6.93 10.41 -7.89
N VAL A 55 7.29 11.68 -8.06
CA VAL A 55 8.61 12.09 -8.57
C VAL A 55 9.39 13.00 -7.61
N ASP A 56 8.73 13.95 -6.93
CA ASP A 56 9.41 15.10 -6.30
C ASP A 56 9.39 15.15 -4.77
N GLY A 57 9.06 14.06 -4.09
CA GLY A 57 9.07 14.03 -2.62
C GLY A 57 7.94 14.81 -1.95
N ASN A 58 8.09 15.07 -0.67
CA ASN A 58 7.06 15.66 0.18
C ASN A 58 6.81 17.14 -0.13
N LYS A 59 5.55 17.50 -0.35
CA LYS A 59 5.09 18.89 -0.48
C LYS A 59 4.25 19.26 0.74
N LYS A 60 4.49 20.44 1.31
CA LYS A 60 3.76 20.90 2.48
C LYS A 60 3.32 22.35 2.33
N PHE A 61 2.09 22.64 2.69
CA PHE A 61 1.59 24.01 2.87
C PHE A 61 0.53 24.04 3.96
N CYS A 62 0.25 25.23 4.48
CA CYS A 62 -0.71 25.42 5.56
C CYS A 62 -1.85 26.35 5.12
N LEU A 63 -3.02 26.13 5.73
CA LEU A 63 -4.21 26.94 5.52
C LEU A 63 -4.66 27.47 6.88
N ALA A 64 -4.51 28.78 7.12
CA ALA A 64 -5.08 29.41 8.29
C ALA A 64 -6.58 29.58 8.11
N LYS A 65 -7.38 29.20 9.10
CA LYS A 65 -8.83 29.33 9.10
C LYS A 65 -9.26 30.81 9.05
N GLY A 66 -10.16 31.13 8.16
CA GLY A 66 -10.74 32.47 8.03
C GLY A 66 -12.02 32.67 8.85
N ASP A 67 -12.52 33.90 8.87
CA ASP A 67 -13.72 34.31 9.64
C ASP A 67 -15.03 33.75 9.08
N ALA A 68 -15.05 33.34 7.82
CA ALA A 68 -16.21 32.76 7.18
C ALA A 68 -16.09 31.26 6.98
N ALA A 69 -17.23 30.55 7.02
CA ALA A 69 -17.28 29.12 6.80
C ALA A 69 -16.67 28.75 5.44
N GLY A 70 -15.77 27.76 5.43
CA GLY A 70 -15.08 27.30 4.22
C GLY A 70 -14.03 28.27 3.66
N LEU A 71 -13.72 29.37 4.37
CA LEU A 71 -12.67 30.29 4.00
C LEU A 71 -11.40 29.99 4.76
N TYR A 72 -10.30 29.93 4.03
CA TYR A 72 -8.94 29.76 4.55
C TYR A 72 -8.00 30.75 3.87
N TYR A 73 -6.82 30.93 4.45
CA TYR A 73 -5.74 31.73 3.88
C TYR A 73 -4.48 30.87 3.76
N LEU A 74 -3.87 30.90 2.58
CA LEU A 74 -2.65 30.15 2.31
C LEU A 74 -1.49 30.68 3.18
N THR A 75 -0.84 29.79 3.93
CA THR A 75 0.30 30.13 4.80
C THR A 75 1.42 29.12 4.61
N LYS A 76 2.57 29.37 5.21
CA LYS A 76 3.73 28.48 5.22
C LYS A 76 4.15 28.20 6.65
N ASP A 77 4.56 26.95 6.86
CA ASP A 77 5.16 26.51 8.11
C ASP A 77 6.61 27.02 8.24
N ASN A 78 7.35 26.96 7.11
CA ASN A 78 8.69 27.50 6.97
C ASN A 78 8.66 28.63 5.92
N PRO A 79 9.07 29.87 6.27
CA PRO A 79 9.09 31.01 5.34
C PRO A 79 9.92 30.75 4.07
N ASP A 80 11.01 29.99 4.19
CA ASP A 80 11.95 29.72 3.11
C ASP A 80 11.52 28.56 2.20
N ALA A 81 10.51 27.76 2.60
CA ALA A 81 10.02 26.68 1.79
C ALA A 81 9.31 27.18 0.52
N GLU A 82 9.50 26.47 -0.58
CA GLU A 82 8.75 26.74 -1.82
C GLU A 82 7.26 26.44 -1.60
N MET A 83 6.38 27.26 -2.22
CA MET A 83 4.95 27.02 -2.17
C MET A 83 4.55 25.99 -3.21
N PRO A 84 4.08 24.80 -2.81
CA PRO A 84 3.79 23.72 -3.74
C PRO A 84 2.52 23.92 -4.58
N VAL A 85 1.68 24.90 -4.19
CA VAL A 85 0.45 25.24 -4.90
C VAL A 85 0.59 26.59 -5.59
N ASN A 86 -0.09 26.80 -6.71
CA ASN A 86 -0.03 28.06 -7.45
C ASN A 86 -0.79 29.17 -6.71
N GLY A 87 -0.10 29.76 -5.74
CA GLY A 87 -0.61 30.83 -4.88
C GLY A 87 0.51 31.48 -4.09
N THR A 88 0.23 32.61 -3.45
CA THR A 88 1.16 33.32 -2.57
C THR A 88 0.63 33.31 -1.14
N MET A 89 1.50 33.55 -0.17
CA MET A 89 1.06 33.72 1.23
C MET A 89 -0.06 34.75 1.33
N GLY A 90 -1.11 34.43 2.08
CA GLY A 90 -2.31 35.25 2.22
C GLY A 90 -3.32 35.11 1.07
N SER A 91 -3.05 34.30 0.05
CA SER A 91 -4.07 33.94 -0.96
C SER A 91 -5.28 33.31 -0.29
N LYS A 92 -6.48 33.69 -0.72
CA LYS A 92 -7.72 33.09 -0.22
C LYS A 92 -7.89 31.69 -0.79
N VAL A 93 -8.30 30.77 0.06
CA VAL A 93 -8.65 29.40 -0.31
C VAL A 93 -10.09 29.14 0.09
N MET A 94 -10.92 28.75 -0.86
CA MET A 94 -12.34 28.50 -0.65
C MET A 94 -12.65 27.02 -0.74
N LEU A 95 -13.31 26.48 0.28
CA LEU A 95 -13.91 25.16 0.23
C LEU A 95 -15.28 25.27 -0.45
N VAL A 96 -15.45 24.59 -1.57
CA VAL A 96 -16.65 24.69 -2.42
C VAL A 96 -17.13 23.30 -2.78
N THR A 97 -18.43 23.05 -2.65
CA THR A 97 -19.06 21.80 -3.11
C THR A 97 -19.95 22.10 -4.31
N GLU A 98 -19.73 21.38 -5.41
CA GLU A 98 -20.47 21.45 -6.66
C GLU A 98 -20.93 20.05 -7.06
N GLY A 99 -22.21 19.79 -6.95
CA GLY A 99 -22.76 18.44 -7.14
C GLY A 99 -22.21 17.45 -6.10
N SER A 100 -21.62 16.39 -6.58
CA SER A 100 -20.97 15.36 -5.74
C SER A 100 -19.52 15.66 -5.39
N ASN A 101 -18.92 16.72 -5.97
CA ASN A 101 -17.50 16.99 -5.81
C ASN A 101 -17.26 18.16 -4.84
N THR A 102 -16.21 18.04 -4.03
CA THR A 102 -15.77 19.09 -3.12
C THR A 102 -14.35 19.53 -3.50
N PHE A 103 -14.12 20.84 -3.50
CA PHE A 103 -12.88 21.46 -3.97
C PHE A 103 -12.32 22.43 -2.94
N LEU A 104 -10.98 22.49 -2.84
CA LEU A 104 -10.25 23.61 -2.29
C LEU A 104 -9.70 24.45 -3.44
N ARG A 105 -10.16 25.69 -3.58
CA ARG A 105 -9.77 26.61 -4.66
C ARG A 105 -8.94 27.75 -4.15
N VAL A 106 -7.70 27.86 -4.60
CA VAL A 106 -6.80 28.97 -4.33
C VAL A 106 -7.14 30.11 -5.27
N LEU A 107 -7.34 31.29 -4.72
CA LEU A 107 -7.76 32.49 -5.48
C LEU A 107 -6.65 33.53 -5.48
N ASN A 108 -6.42 34.16 -6.64
CA ASN A 108 -5.58 35.34 -6.76
C ASN A 108 -6.30 36.61 -6.29
N ARG A 109 -5.60 37.76 -6.35
CA ARG A 109 -6.17 39.07 -5.98
C ARG A 109 -7.37 39.49 -6.85
N LYS A 110 -7.45 38.96 -8.08
CA LYS A 110 -8.58 39.21 -9.00
C LYS A 110 -9.77 38.27 -8.77
N ARG A 111 -9.65 37.36 -7.77
CA ARG A 111 -10.61 36.27 -7.45
C ARG A 111 -10.73 35.21 -8.54
N GLU A 112 -9.69 35.02 -9.35
CA GLU A 112 -9.59 33.96 -10.32
C GLU A 112 -8.97 32.71 -9.62
N VAL A 113 -9.45 31.54 -9.97
CA VAL A 113 -8.89 30.26 -9.45
C VAL A 113 -7.52 30.03 -10.10
N THR A 114 -6.48 30.00 -9.30
CA THR A 114 -5.10 29.74 -9.75
C THR A 114 -4.65 28.30 -9.49
N HIS A 115 -5.28 27.65 -8.52
CA HIS A 115 -5.00 26.25 -8.17
C HIS A 115 -6.26 25.62 -7.58
N GLN A 116 -6.46 24.33 -7.83
CA GLN A 116 -7.61 23.60 -7.32
C GLN A 116 -7.19 22.22 -6.85
N LEU A 117 -7.64 21.85 -5.65
CA LEU A 117 -7.55 20.50 -5.15
C LEU A 117 -8.94 19.89 -5.05
N THR A 118 -9.09 18.65 -5.45
CA THR A 118 -10.36 17.90 -5.42
C THR A 118 -10.32 16.90 -4.27
N LEU A 119 -11.34 16.90 -3.43
CA LEU A 119 -11.52 15.86 -2.41
C LEU A 119 -11.65 14.51 -3.07
N THR A 120 -10.87 13.52 -2.59
CA THR A 120 -10.86 12.19 -3.19
C THR A 120 -10.70 11.12 -2.11
N THR A 121 -11.22 9.94 -2.39
CA THR A 121 -10.95 8.71 -1.62
C THR A 121 -9.91 7.83 -2.29
N LYS A 122 -9.49 8.17 -3.52
CA LYS A 122 -8.54 7.41 -4.31
C LYS A 122 -7.13 7.52 -3.76
N THR A 123 -6.36 6.48 -4.00
CA THR A 123 -4.91 6.43 -3.75
C THR A 123 -4.13 7.19 -4.82
N LEU A 124 -2.84 7.43 -4.57
CA LEU A 124 -1.97 8.07 -5.57
C LEU A 124 -1.83 7.22 -6.84
N ALA A 125 -1.77 5.89 -6.69
CA ALA A 125 -1.71 4.96 -7.82
C ALA A 125 -2.98 5.01 -8.70
N GLU A 126 -4.16 5.09 -8.11
CA GLU A 126 -5.42 5.23 -8.86
C GLU A 126 -5.57 6.59 -9.56
N LEU A 127 -4.94 7.64 -9.04
CA LEU A 127 -4.97 8.99 -9.60
C LEU A 127 -3.92 9.19 -10.70
N ASN A 128 -2.80 8.48 -10.62
CA ASN A 128 -1.71 8.46 -11.58
C ASN A 128 -1.44 7.03 -12.04
N PRO A 129 -2.30 6.44 -12.88
CA PRO A 129 -2.05 5.12 -13.43
C PRO A 129 -0.76 5.12 -14.23
N ILE A 130 -0.06 3.98 -14.20
CA ILE A 130 1.19 3.77 -14.92
C ILE A 130 0.94 3.86 -16.41
N ASP A 131 1.73 4.66 -17.13
CA ASP A 131 1.67 4.72 -18.58
C ASP A 131 2.02 3.36 -19.20
N GLU A 132 1.23 2.95 -20.19
CA GLU A 132 1.51 1.75 -21.00
C GLU A 132 2.81 1.95 -21.78
N ARG A 133 3.76 1.02 -21.63
CA ARG A 133 5.01 1.02 -22.39
C ARG A 133 5.02 -0.11 -23.41
N ASP A 134 5.81 0.07 -24.48
CA ASP A 134 5.99 -0.92 -25.53
C ASP A 134 6.94 -2.04 -25.08
N PHE A 135 6.46 -3.27 -25.09
CA PHE A 135 7.19 -4.46 -24.68
C PHE A 135 7.77 -5.26 -25.87
N SER A 136 7.89 -4.67 -27.05
CA SER A 136 8.17 -5.39 -28.29
C SER A 136 9.61 -5.88 -28.50
N SER A 137 10.56 -5.59 -27.58
CA SER A 137 11.97 -5.95 -27.76
C SER A 137 12.52 -6.83 -26.63
N GLY A 138 12.91 -8.07 -26.91
CA GLY A 138 13.57 -8.99 -25.98
C GLY A 138 14.14 -10.24 -26.65
N PRO A 139 14.98 -11.05 -25.96
CA PRO A 139 15.56 -12.28 -26.50
C PRO A 139 14.52 -13.40 -26.74
N GLU A 140 14.79 -14.29 -27.68
CA GLU A 140 13.89 -15.38 -28.05
C GLU A 140 13.62 -16.36 -26.91
N TYR A 141 12.36 -16.77 -26.79
CA TYR A 141 11.88 -17.78 -25.86
C TYR A 141 12.25 -19.20 -26.31
N ASN A 142 12.84 -20.00 -25.44
CA ASN A 142 13.19 -21.39 -25.74
C ASN A 142 11.95 -22.29 -25.58
N GLN A 143 11.51 -22.92 -26.68
CA GLN A 143 10.32 -23.79 -26.71
C GLN A 143 10.54 -25.19 -26.08
N ASP A 144 11.77 -25.57 -25.74
CA ASP A 144 12.10 -26.89 -25.18
C ASP A 144 11.55 -27.13 -23.76
N LEU A 145 10.96 -26.07 -23.16
CA LEU A 145 10.31 -26.15 -21.83
C LEU A 145 9.03 -27.01 -21.82
N LYS A 146 8.48 -27.34 -22.96
CA LYS A 146 7.27 -28.15 -23.04
C LYS A 146 7.49 -29.59 -22.53
N GLU A 147 8.71 -30.10 -22.64
CA GLU A 147 9.06 -31.47 -22.23
C GLU A 147 9.35 -31.63 -20.72
N LEU A 148 9.67 -30.54 -20.03
CA LEU A 148 9.93 -30.56 -18.57
C LEU A 148 8.65 -30.67 -17.72
N VAL A 149 7.49 -30.49 -18.32
CA VAL A 149 6.19 -30.39 -17.64
C VAL A 149 5.53 -31.75 -17.38
N GLU A 150 5.92 -32.80 -18.12
CA GLU A 150 5.22 -34.10 -18.08
C GLU A 150 5.77 -35.08 -17.04
N GLY A 151 6.75 -34.69 -16.23
CA GLY A 151 7.23 -35.51 -15.12
C GLY A 151 6.25 -35.47 -13.95
N GLU A 152 5.59 -36.56 -13.62
CA GLU A 152 4.93 -36.80 -12.35
C GLU A 152 5.97 -36.73 -11.21
N GLY A 153 6.52 -35.54 -10.98
CA GLY A 153 7.56 -35.31 -10.00
C GLY A 153 7.01 -34.87 -8.66
N GLY A 154 6.99 -35.77 -7.71
CA GLY A 154 6.64 -35.51 -6.33
C GLY A 154 7.45 -34.46 -5.57
N TYR A 155 7.88 -33.39 -6.21
CA TYR A 155 8.61 -32.29 -5.55
C TYR A 155 7.72 -31.54 -4.52
N PHE A 156 6.40 -31.55 -4.75
CA PHE A 156 5.41 -30.98 -3.83
C PHE A 156 4.58 -32.05 -3.09
N ALA A 157 4.86 -33.34 -3.31
CA ALA A 157 4.15 -34.43 -2.62
C ALA A 157 4.58 -34.64 -1.17
N GLY A 158 5.63 -33.95 -0.71
CA GLY A 158 6.09 -33.97 0.67
C GLY A 158 5.57 -32.82 1.50
N GLY A 159 4.36 -32.31 1.23
CA GLY A 159 3.71 -31.34 2.10
C GLY A 159 3.66 -31.88 3.52
N LEU A 160 4.37 -31.23 4.44
CA LEU A 160 4.02 -31.37 5.86
C LEU A 160 2.53 -31.08 5.93
N ALA A 161 1.78 -32.01 6.46
CA ALA A 161 0.36 -31.86 6.65
C ALA A 161 0.13 -30.48 7.31
N ASP A 162 -0.68 -29.66 6.69
CA ASP A 162 -1.30 -28.54 7.38
C ASP A 162 -1.83 -29.14 8.68
N ASP A 163 -1.36 -28.68 9.82
CA ASP A 163 -1.78 -29.23 11.11
C ASP A 163 -3.26 -28.91 11.40
N GLY A 164 -3.94 -28.31 10.40
CA GLY A 164 -5.38 -28.02 10.44
C GLY A 164 -5.76 -26.90 11.41
N ARG A 165 -4.76 -26.25 12.02
CA ARG A 165 -5.02 -25.10 12.88
C ARG A 165 -4.94 -23.82 12.07
N GLY A 166 -6.05 -23.49 11.46
CA GLY A 166 -6.28 -22.12 11.02
C GLY A 166 -6.29 -21.18 12.23
N PRO A 167 -5.89 -19.92 12.06
CA PRO A 167 -5.96 -18.93 13.15
C PRO A 167 -7.37 -18.59 13.62
N ASP A 168 -8.39 -19.20 13.04
CA ASP A 168 -9.80 -18.85 13.25
C ASP A 168 -10.42 -19.40 14.53
N GLU A 169 -9.73 -20.29 15.30
CA GLU A 169 -10.27 -20.92 16.50
C GLU A 169 -9.27 -21.00 17.67
N ILE A 170 -8.68 -19.86 18.05
CA ILE A 170 -7.90 -19.82 19.29
C ILE A 170 -8.82 -19.29 20.40
N ASP A 171 -9.29 -20.16 21.26
CA ASP A 171 -10.00 -19.80 22.48
C ASP A 171 -9.17 -18.84 23.34
N GLY A 172 -9.74 -17.68 23.68
CA GLY A 172 -9.09 -16.70 24.54
C GLY A 172 -8.30 -15.58 23.85
N VAL A 173 -8.47 -15.41 22.54
CA VAL A 173 -7.86 -14.27 21.81
C VAL A 173 -8.57 -12.98 22.16
N GLU A 174 -7.79 -11.98 22.62
CA GLU A 174 -8.30 -10.64 22.92
C GLU A 174 -8.56 -9.87 21.61
N THR A 175 -9.78 -9.37 21.43
CA THR A 175 -10.18 -8.62 20.23
C THR A 175 -10.22 -7.12 20.51
N TRP A 176 -9.58 -6.33 19.63
CA TRP A 176 -9.49 -4.87 19.69
C TRP A 176 -10.00 -4.25 18.40
N THR A 177 -10.93 -3.30 18.49
CA THR A 177 -11.32 -2.48 17.34
C THR A 177 -10.59 -1.15 17.41
N VAL A 178 -9.94 -0.76 16.31
CA VAL A 178 -9.06 0.42 16.22
C VAL A 178 -9.46 1.32 15.04
N ASN A 179 -9.27 2.63 15.23
CA ASN A 179 -9.65 3.64 14.24
C ASN A 179 -8.55 4.69 13.99
N SER A 180 -7.39 4.50 14.57
CA SER A 180 -6.24 5.41 14.42
C SER A 180 -4.93 4.66 14.54
N ALA A 181 -3.85 5.25 13.98
CA ALA A 181 -2.51 4.69 14.08
C ALA A 181 -2.06 4.49 15.54
N ARG A 182 -2.45 5.40 16.43
CA ARG A 182 -2.14 5.28 17.86
C ARG A 182 -2.86 4.10 18.52
N GLU A 183 -4.15 3.93 18.26
CA GLU A 183 -4.92 2.79 18.75
C GLU A 183 -4.36 1.48 18.20
N PHE A 184 -4.03 1.45 16.91
CA PHE A 184 -3.42 0.30 16.26
C PHE A 184 -2.11 -0.11 16.95
N ILE A 185 -1.15 0.81 17.13
CA ILE A 185 0.11 0.54 17.83
C ILE A 185 -0.14 0.08 19.28
N ASN A 186 -1.16 0.62 19.95
CA ASN A 186 -1.50 0.24 21.34
C ASN A 186 -2.09 -1.18 21.43
N ALA A 187 -2.81 -1.62 20.40
CA ALA A 187 -3.44 -2.93 20.37
C ALA A 187 -2.48 -4.07 20.00
N LEU A 188 -1.34 -3.78 19.33
CA LEU A 188 -0.39 -4.79 18.87
C LEU A 188 0.15 -5.66 20.00
N GLY A 189 0.14 -6.98 19.82
CA GLY A 189 0.65 -7.97 20.77
C GLY A 189 0.30 -9.40 20.34
N SER A 190 0.96 -10.39 20.93
CA SER A 190 0.65 -11.80 20.69
C SER A 190 -0.73 -12.19 21.21
N ASN A 191 -1.35 -13.22 20.62
CA ASN A 191 -2.66 -13.76 20.94
C ASN A 191 -3.77 -12.68 20.89
N ARG A 192 -3.77 -11.88 19.81
CA ARG A 192 -4.73 -10.78 19.61
C ARG A 192 -5.30 -10.76 18.21
N THR A 193 -6.57 -10.37 18.14
CA THR A 193 -7.23 -9.97 16.90
C THR A 193 -7.44 -8.45 16.92
N ILE A 194 -6.86 -7.76 15.96
CA ILE A 194 -7.00 -6.32 15.79
C ILE A 194 -7.88 -6.09 14.56
N ILE A 195 -9.02 -5.46 14.77
CA ILE A 195 -9.97 -5.11 13.71
C ILE A 195 -9.89 -3.61 13.44
N LEU A 196 -9.46 -3.23 12.24
CA LEU A 196 -9.61 -1.84 11.80
C LEU A 196 -11.11 -1.59 11.60
N ALA A 197 -11.61 -0.51 12.19
CA ALA A 197 -13.00 -0.10 12.05
C ALA A 197 -13.38 0.07 10.57
N GLU A 198 -14.66 0.00 10.26
CA GLU A 198 -15.18 0.13 8.90
C GLU A 198 -14.66 1.42 8.26
N ASP A 199 -14.08 1.28 7.06
CA ASP A 199 -13.47 2.35 6.27
C ASP A 199 -12.36 3.15 6.99
N ALA A 200 -11.76 2.62 8.07
CA ALA A 200 -10.64 3.26 8.74
C ALA A 200 -9.42 3.31 7.81
N ASN A 201 -8.85 4.49 7.65
CA ASN A 201 -7.61 4.72 6.94
C ASN A 201 -6.51 5.10 7.93
N ILE A 202 -5.59 4.17 8.19
CA ILE A 202 -4.52 4.32 9.17
C ILE A 202 -3.22 4.60 8.45
N ASN A 203 -2.70 5.83 8.57
CA ASN A 203 -1.34 6.14 8.16
C ASN A 203 -0.39 5.95 9.35
N LEU A 204 0.44 4.93 9.32
CA LEU A 204 1.34 4.59 10.41
C LEU A 204 2.43 5.66 10.63
N SER A 205 2.79 6.43 9.61
CA SER A 205 3.76 7.52 9.75
C SER A 205 3.30 8.62 10.71
N ASP A 206 1.99 8.72 10.97
CA ASP A 206 1.45 9.67 11.97
C ASP A 206 1.89 9.36 13.40
N ILE A 207 2.38 8.15 13.67
CA ILE A 207 2.79 7.70 15.00
C ILE A 207 4.22 7.18 15.05
N LEU A 208 4.74 6.58 13.97
CA LEU A 208 6.05 5.94 13.97
C LEU A 208 7.20 6.91 14.20
N GLU A 209 7.05 8.17 13.80
CA GLU A 209 8.05 9.22 14.00
C GLU A 209 7.97 9.87 15.41
N ILE A 210 7.01 9.48 16.25
CA ILE A 210 6.79 10.07 17.57
C ILE A 210 7.47 9.22 18.65
N GLU A 211 8.67 9.61 19.07
CA GLU A 211 9.44 8.91 20.11
C GLU A 211 8.62 8.60 21.39
N ALA A 212 7.82 9.57 21.85
CA ALA A 212 6.98 9.43 23.04
C ALA A 212 5.88 8.35 22.91
N ALA A 213 5.57 7.91 21.70
CA ALA A 213 4.64 6.80 21.47
C ALA A 213 5.26 5.43 21.74
N PHE A 214 6.57 5.35 21.80
CA PHE A 214 7.35 4.13 21.99
C PHE A 214 8.11 4.10 23.31
N LYS A 215 8.75 5.17 23.70
CA LYS A 215 9.52 5.26 24.96
C LYS A 215 8.61 5.15 26.19
N GLY A 216 9.06 4.36 27.16
CA GLY A 216 8.34 4.16 28.44
C GLY A 216 7.34 2.99 28.40
N TYR A 217 7.17 2.33 27.27
CA TYR A 217 6.35 1.13 27.16
C TYR A 217 7.24 -0.12 27.12
N PRO A 218 6.98 -1.14 27.94
CA PRO A 218 7.88 -2.30 28.10
C PRO A 218 7.94 -3.21 26.86
N ASN A 219 6.97 -3.08 25.95
CA ASN A 219 6.86 -3.88 24.74
C ASN A 219 7.11 -3.05 23.47
N ARG A 220 7.79 -1.90 23.57
CA ARG A 220 8.07 -1.02 22.45
C ARG A 220 9.50 -0.53 22.46
N MET A 221 10.03 -0.34 21.25
CA MET A 221 11.35 0.28 21.03
C MET A 221 11.26 1.32 19.91
N TRP A 222 12.08 2.35 19.98
CA TRP A 222 12.11 3.43 19.01
C TRP A 222 13.51 3.66 18.45
N CYS A 223 13.64 3.81 17.13
CA CYS A 223 14.90 3.97 16.40
C CYS A 223 15.90 2.82 16.66
N VAL A 224 15.42 1.59 16.71
CA VAL A 224 16.23 0.39 16.87
C VAL A 224 16.00 -0.52 15.68
N GLN A 225 17.06 -1.12 15.15
CA GLN A 225 16.92 -2.14 14.11
C GLN A 225 16.34 -3.42 14.71
N SER A 226 15.34 -3.99 14.07
CA SER A 226 14.70 -5.23 14.54
C SER A 226 15.67 -6.39 14.59
N SER A 227 16.69 -6.42 13.70
CA SER A 227 17.77 -7.38 13.67
C SER A 227 18.69 -7.34 14.91
N ASP A 228 18.75 -6.20 15.59
CA ASP A 228 19.59 -6.04 16.79
C ASP A 228 18.91 -6.58 18.06
N TYR A 229 17.63 -6.91 17.95
CA TYR A 229 16.89 -7.46 19.07
C TYR A 229 16.97 -8.99 19.14
N THR A 230 17.64 -9.49 20.15
CA THR A 230 17.84 -10.94 20.39
C THR A 230 17.04 -11.50 21.58
N GLY A 231 16.23 -10.65 22.22
CA GLY A 231 15.40 -11.08 23.35
C GLY A 231 14.15 -11.85 22.90
N PRO A 232 13.54 -12.66 23.80
CA PRO A 232 12.41 -13.53 23.45
C PRO A 232 11.03 -12.84 23.53
N LYS A 233 10.96 -11.60 24.01
CA LYS A 233 9.67 -10.93 24.24
C LYS A 233 9.08 -10.38 22.95
N PRO A 234 7.74 -10.41 22.79
CA PRO A 234 7.08 -9.69 21.70
C PRO A 234 7.35 -8.19 21.80
N LEU A 235 7.75 -7.58 20.68
CA LEU A 235 8.01 -6.15 20.61
C LEU A 235 7.37 -5.51 19.36
N VAL A 236 6.99 -4.24 19.53
CA VAL A 236 6.60 -3.30 18.48
C VAL A 236 7.74 -2.28 18.34
N ILE A 237 8.38 -2.26 17.19
CA ILE A 237 9.55 -1.40 16.95
C ILE A 237 9.22 -0.36 15.89
N SER A 238 9.51 0.89 16.18
CA SER A 238 9.69 1.92 15.15
C SER A 238 11.13 1.83 14.67
N GLU A 239 11.35 1.22 13.52
CA GLU A 239 12.66 0.96 12.93
C GLU A 239 13.00 2.09 11.95
N SER A 240 14.23 2.58 12.01
CA SER A 240 14.65 3.71 11.17
C SER A 240 15.08 3.24 9.79
N GLU A 241 14.52 3.85 8.76
CA GLU A 241 14.92 3.72 7.36
C GLU A 241 15.46 5.04 6.81
N SER A 242 15.96 5.02 5.58
CA SER A 242 16.66 6.18 5.00
C SER A 242 15.77 7.41 4.81
N ASP A 243 14.47 7.25 4.68
CA ASP A 243 13.52 8.32 4.43
C ASP A 243 12.36 8.38 5.44
N GLY A 244 12.47 7.68 6.57
CA GLY A 244 11.47 7.70 7.65
C GLY A 244 11.52 6.47 8.55
N GLN A 245 10.40 6.14 9.15
CA GLN A 245 10.26 5.01 10.07
C GLN A 245 9.33 3.95 9.50
N GLN A 246 9.66 2.67 9.77
CA GLN A 246 8.80 1.53 9.47
C GLN A 246 8.34 0.83 10.76
N LEU A 247 7.23 0.09 10.65
CA LEU A 247 6.73 -0.73 11.75
C LEU A 247 7.31 -2.14 11.65
N ALA A 248 8.09 -2.54 12.64
CA ALA A 248 8.51 -3.92 12.80
C ALA A 248 7.82 -4.60 14.00
N LEU A 249 7.24 -5.76 13.73
CA LEU A 249 6.60 -6.64 14.70
C LEU A 249 7.55 -7.81 14.95
N VAL A 250 8.04 -7.95 16.17
CA VAL A 250 9.07 -8.93 16.50
C VAL A 250 8.54 -9.93 17.51
N ASN A 251 8.79 -11.23 17.29
CA ASN A 251 8.37 -12.34 18.16
C ASN A 251 6.86 -12.37 18.44
N MET A 252 6.03 -11.91 17.50
CA MET A 252 4.58 -12.01 17.65
C MET A 252 4.10 -13.43 17.34
N GLU A 253 3.18 -13.91 18.14
CA GLU A 253 2.53 -15.20 17.95
C GLU A 253 1.01 -15.01 17.94
N ASN A 254 0.33 -15.71 17.02
CA ASN A 254 -1.15 -15.67 16.90
C ASN A 254 -1.72 -14.24 16.84
N LEU A 255 -1.09 -13.36 16.05
CA LEU A 255 -1.59 -12.01 15.82
C LEU A 255 -2.42 -11.97 14.53
N VAL A 256 -3.67 -11.56 14.63
CA VAL A 256 -4.54 -11.32 13.49
C VAL A 256 -4.74 -9.81 13.32
N ILE A 257 -4.43 -9.28 12.15
CA ILE A 257 -4.71 -7.90 11.75
C ILE A 257 -5.76 -7.95 10.64
N LYS A 258 -6.95 -7.42 10.90
CA LYS A 258 -8.09 -7.58 9.99
C LYS A 258 -8.77 -6.24 9.73
N GLY A 259 -9.15 -6.00 8.47
CA GLY A 259 -9.95 -4.85 8.09
C GLY A 259 -11.45 -5.12 8.10
N ALA A 260 -12.22 -4.08 8.40
CA ALA A 260 -13.66 -4.04 8.16
C ALA A 260 -13.96 -3.03 7.04
N GLY A 261 -14.88 -3.35 6.13
CA GLY A 261 -15.18 -2.51 4.96
C GLY A 261 -13.94 -2.30 4.07
N ASN A 262 -13.69 -1.07 3.66
CA ASN A 262 -12.54 -0.68 2.82
C ASN A 262 -11.39 -0.10 3.67
N SER A 263 -11.09 -0.69 4.81
CA SER A 263 -10.03 -0.18 5.68
C SER A 263 -8.64 -0.38 5.09
N SER A 264 -7.74 0.55 5.42
CA SER A 264 -6.38 0.56 4.88
C SER A 264 -5.32 0.91 5.92
N ILE A 265 -4.11 0.39 5.66
CA ILE A 265 -2.87 0.74 6.35
C ILE A 265 -1.90 1.32 5.34
N GLU A 266 -1.37 2.51 5.62
CA GLU A 266 -0.44 3.21 4.74
C GLU A 266 0.78 3.74 5.49
N VAL A 267 1.88 3.93 4.77
CA VAL A 267 3.07 4.65 5.23
C VAL A 267 3.52 5.68 4.20
N ASN A 268 4.17 6.75 4.66
CA ASN A 268 4.72 7.79 3.79
C ASN A 268 6.11 7.47 3.25
N PRO A 269 7.07 6.97 4.07
CA PRO A 269 8.42 6.67 3.60
C PRO A 269 8.36 5.60 2.49
N ARG A 270 9.06 5.87 1.39
CA ARG A 270 9.03 5.01 0.20
C ARG A 270 9.95 3.79 0.29
N TYR A 271 10.89 3.81 1.24
CA TYR A 271 11.86 2.73 1.46
C TYR A 271 11.56 1.90 2.71
N ALA A 272 10.53 2.27 3.44
CA ALA A 272 10.03 1.55 4.59
C ALA A 272 9.04 0.44 4.19
N PHE A 273 8.96 -0.62 4.96
CA PHE A 273 7.84 -1.54 4.90
C PHE A 273 6.60 -0.92 5.57
N CYS A 274 5.43 -1.18 5.02
CA CYS A 274 4.18 -0.85 5.72
C CYS A 274 4.04 -1.72 6.97
N LEU A 275 4.32 -3.02 6.84
CA LEU A 275 4.37 -3.98 7.94
C LEU A 275 5.59 -4.89 7.77
N LYS A 276 6.40 -5.03 8.80
CA LYS A 276 7.53 -5.97 8.84
C LYS A 276 7.33 -6.96 9.97
N PHE A 277 7.40 -8.25 9.67
CA PHE A 277 7.29 -9.35 10.64
C PHE A 277 8.64 -10.03 10.79
N VAL A 278 9.17 -10.10 12.01
CA VAL A 278 10.47 -10.69 12.31
C VAL A 278 10.31 -11.75 13.42
N ASN A 279 10.70 -12.97 13.13
CA ASN A 279 10.57 -14.11 14.06
C ASN A 279 9.14 -14.29 14.62
N CYS A 280 8.14 -14.09 13.76
CA CYS A 280 6.72 -14.19 14.09
C CYS A 280 6.15 -15.54 13.64
N SER A 281 5.14 -16.03 14.36
CA SER A 281 4.49 -17.31 14.04
C SER A 281 2.97 -17.21 14.08
N HIS A 282 2.28 -17.94 13.17
CA HIS A 282 0.82 -18.01 13.11
C HIS A 282 0.15 -16.64 13.03
N CYS A 283 0.78 -15.69 12.34
CA CYS A 283 0.22 -14.35 12.13
C CYS A 283 -0.63 -14.31 10.87
N VAL A 284 -1.66 -13.48 10.88
CA VAL A 284 -2.58 -13.27 9.76
C VAL A 284 -2.80 -11.79 9.49
N VAL A 285 -2.79 -11.42 8.21
CA VAL A 285 -3.24 -10.11 7.74
C VAL A 285 -4.39 -10.35 6.77
N GLU A 286 -5.55 -9.77 7.04
CA GLU A 286 -6.78 -10.10 6.31
C GLU A 286 -7.61 -8.88 5.96
N ASN A 287 -8.17 -8.87 4.74
CA ASN A 287 -9.16 -7.91 4.27
C ASN A 287 -8.72 -6.44 4.44
N LEU A 288 -7.54 -6.11 3.94
CA LEU A 288 -6.93 -4.78 4.05
C LEU A 288 -6.37 -4.31 2.71
N THR A 289 -6.47 -3.02 2.49
CA THR A 289 -5.63 -2.33 1.51
C THR A 289 -4.38 -1.83 2.20
N ILE A 290 -3.18 -2.22 1.71
CA ILE A 290 -1.90 -1.87 2.34
C ILE A 290 -0.96 -1.31 1.28
N GLY A 291 -0.37 -0.16 1.56
CA GLY A 291 0.55 0.41 0.59
C GLY A 291 1.22 1.70 1.01
N HIS A 292 1.96 2.26 0.06
CA HIS A 292 2.66 3.51 0.24
C HIS A 292 1.86 4.68 -0.30
N THR A 293 1.94 5.79 0.39
CA THR A 293 1.41 7.05 -0.12
C THR A 293 2.34 7.71 -1.13
N ILE A 294 3.63 7.30 -1.18
CA ILE A 294 4.67 7.81 -2.09
C ILE A 294 5.32 6.64 -2.83
N GLY A 295 5.44 6.75 -4.15
CA GLY A 295 6.23 5.81 -4.96
C GLY A 295 7.74 6.03 -4.82
N GLY A 296 8.55 4.97 -5.02
CA GLY A 296 10.01 5.03 -4.93
C GLY A 296 10.70 3.95 -5.78
N PHE A 297 12.02 3.86 -5.68
CA PHE A 297 12.88 2.95 -6.44
C PHE A 297 14.05 2.45 -5.58
N CYS A 298 13.83 1.87 -4.43
CA CYS A 298 14.94 1.41 -3.62
C CYS A 298 14.53 0.26 -2.67
N SER A 299 15.26 0.07 -1.58
CA SER A 299 14.97 -0.93 -0.56
C SER A 299 13.63 -0.66 0.14
N GLY A 300 12.99 -1.68 0.64
CA GLY A 300 11.68 -1.63 1.28
C GLY A 300 10.61 -2.38 0.47
N GLY A 301 9.41 -2.35 0.92
CA GLY A 301 8.29 -3.04 0.28
C GLY A 301 6.98 -2.83 1.03
N VAL A 302 5.91 -3.47 0.58
CA VAL A 302 4.63 -3.37 1.30
C VAL A 302 4.68 -4.22 2.57
N ILE A 303 5.02 -5.51 2.44
CA ILE A 303 5.15 -6.41 3.58
C ILE A 303 6.53 -7.07 3.55
N GLY A 304 7.27 -6.91 4.63
CA GLY A 304 8.52 -7.63 4.91
C GLY A 304 8.28 -8.79 5.87
N VAL A 305 8.85 -9.96 5.58
CA VAL A 305 8.71 -11.16 6.43
C VAL A 305 10.08 -11.81 6.58
N GLU A 306 10.56 -11.89 7.81
CA GLU A 306 11.87 -12.43 8.13
C GLU A 306 11.75 -13.50 9.23
N GLN A 307 12.30 -14.71 8.99
CA GLN A 307 12.27 -15.83 9.93
C GLN A 307 10.88 -16.13 10.52
N SER A 308 9.83 -15.93 9.72
CA SER A 308 8.45 -15.92 10.20
C SER A 308 7.55 -16.80 9.35
N SER A 309 6.39 -17.17 9.92
CA SER A 309 5.24 -17.66 9.17
C SER A 309 4.12 -16.61 9.17
N LEU A 310 3.55 -16.35 8.01
CA LEU A 310 2.49 -15.34 7.83
C LEU A 310 1.50 -15.80 6.78
N THR A 311 0.23 -15.62 7.05
CA THR A 311 -0.83 -15.70 6.04
C THR A 311 -1.36 -14.29 5.74
N VAL A 312 -1.35 -13.92 4.47
CA VAL A 312 -1.98 -12.70 3.96
C VAL A 312 -3.14 -13.12 3.07
N LYS A 313 -4.35 -12.70 3.38
CA LYS A 313 -5.54 -13.10 2.61
C LYS A 313 -6.50 -11.95 2.38
N ASP A 314 -7.17 -11.96 1.23
CA ASP A 314 -8.15 -10.94 0.85
C ASP A 314 -7.58 -9.51 0.96
N CYS A 315 -6.31 -9.31 0.58
CA CYS A 315 -5.59 -8.04 0.71
C CYS A 315 -5.24 -7.44 -0.64
N ASP A 316 -5.23 -6.10 -0.69
CA ASP A 316 -4.80 -5.30 -1.83
C ASP A 316 -3.49 -4.59 -1.49
N LEU A 317 -2.36 -5.06 -2.06
CA LEU A 317 -1.02 -4.56 -1.78
C LEU A 317 -0.54 -3.70 -2.94
N TYR A 318 -0.17 -2.43 -2.70
CA TYR A 318 0.15 -1.50 -3.78
C TYR A 318 1.27 -0.50 -3.49
N GLY A 319 1.87 0.01 -4.57
CA GLY A 319 2.66 1.24 -4.59
C GLY A 319 3.89 1.24 -3.67
N CYS A 320 4.62 0.12 -3.61
CA CYS A 320 5.83 0.04 -2.79
C CYS A 320 7.03 0.77 -3.41
N GLY A 321 8.03 1.03 -2.57
CA GLY A 321 9.31 1.59 -3.00
C GLY A 321 10.13 0.61 -3.83
N THR A 322 10.10 -0.69 -3.49
CA THR A 322 10.79 -1.75 -4.22
C THR A 322 9.88 -2.92 -4.53
N TYR A 323 9.58 -3.75 -3.55
CA TYR A 323 8.80 -4.98 -3.73
C TYR A 323 7.45 -4.91 -3.05
N GLY A 324 6.47 -5.61 -3.59
CA GLY A 324 5.22 -5.88 -2.87
C GLY A 324 5.48 -6.72 -1.63
N LEU A 325 6.30 -7.77 -1.79
CA LEU A 325 6.74 -8.67 -0.72
C LEU A 325 8.25 -8.84 -0.72
N ASP A 326 8.89 -8.76 0.46
CA ASP A 326 10.25 -9.20 0.70
C ASP A 326 10.23 -10.31 1.76
N LEU A 327 10.54 -11.55 1.35
CA LEU A 327 10.49 -12.74 2.19
C LEU A 327 11.91 -13.28 2.39
N ARG A 328 12.34 -13.38 3.65
CA ARG A 328 13.68 -13.87 4.01
C ARG A 328 13.60 -14.92 5.10
N ASP A 329 14.21 -16.08 4.86
CA ASP A 329 14.22 -17.18 5.82
C ASP A 329 12.82 -17.58 6.32
N THR A 330 11.79 -17.37 5.48
CA THR A 330 10.38 -17.61 5.85
C THR A 330 10.03 -19.10 5.72
N TYR A 331 9.06 -19.52 6.49
CA TYR A 331 8.46 -20.84 6.37
C TYR A 331 6.93 -20.73 6.38
N ASN A 332 6.28 -21.55 5.56
CA ASN A 332 4.81 -21.60 5.45
C ASN A 332 4.15 -20.22 5.23
N PHE A 333 4.74 -19.40 4.33
CA PHE A 333 4.12 -18.15 3.92
C PHE A 333 2.98 -18.42 2.93
N LYS A 334 1.85 -17.77 3.12
CA LYS A 334 0.70 -17.87 2.20
C LYS A 334 0.19 -16.48 1.82
N LEU A 335 0.00 -16.26 0.52
CA LEU A 335 -0.79 -15.14 -0.02
C LEU A 335 -2.00 -15.72 -0.73
N ILE A 336 -3.21 -15.37 -0.27
CA ILE A 336 -4.45 -15.98 -0.74
C ILE A 336 -5.43 -14.89 -1.19
N ASN A 337 -6.03 -15.08 -2.38
CA ASN A 337 -7.07 -14.19 -2.91
C ASN A 337 -6.72 -12.70 -2.76
N SER A 338 -5.52 -12.34 -3.14
CA SER A 338 -4.93 -11.02 -2.91
C SER A 338 -4.33 -10.45 -4.18
N ASN A 339 -4.17 -9.12 -4.22
CA ASN A 339 -3.51 -8.42 -5.30
C ASN A 339 -2.14 -7.90 -4.87
N ILE A 340 -1.19 -7.84 -5.82
CA ILE A 340 0.03 -7.02 -5.71
C ILE A 340 0.14 -6.19 -6.98
N HIS A 341 0.08 -4.87 -6.84
CA HIS A 341 0.10 -3.98 -7.99
C HIS A 341 0.77 -2.64 -7.73
N ASP A 342 1.07 -1.94 -8.81
CA ASP A 342 1.71 -0.62 -8.79
C ASP A 342 3.04 -0.58 -8.01
N CYS A 343 3.72 -1.73 -7.88
CA CYS A 343 5.04 -1.80 -7.31
C CYS A 343 6.07 -1.28 -8.30
N THR A 344 6.99 -0.44 -7.82
CA THR A 344 7.87 0.33 -8.71
C THR A 344 9.21 -0.34 -8.99
N TYR A 345 9.56 -1.43 -8.32
CA TYR A 345 10.81 -2.14 -8.52
C TYR A 345 10.62 -3.64 -8.82
N GLY A 346 9.79 -4.32 -8.09
CA GLY A 346 9.45 -5.72 -8.32
C GLY A 346 8.20 -6.15 -7.57
N ILE A 347 7.71 -7.35 -7.85
CA ILE A 347 6.52 -7.89 -7.19
C ILE A 347 6.92 -8.57 -5.89
N ILE A 348 7.83 -9.54 -5.98
CA ILE A 348 8.22 -10.40 -4.85
C ILE A 348 9.72 -10.67 -4.91
N GLN A 349 10.38 -10.53 -3.76
CA GLN A 349 11.71 -11.06 -3.54
C GLN A 349 11.63 -12.17 -2.48
N MET A 350 12.25 -13.32 -2.75
CA MET A 350 12.28 -14.46 -1.84
C MET A 350 13.70 -14.99 -1.67
N ARG A 351 14.14 -15.18 -0.44
CA ARG A 351 15.45 -15.74 -0.15
C ARG A 351 15.36 -16.77 0.97
N ASN A 352 15.83 -17.99 0.70
CA ASN A 352 15.86 -19.10 1.66
C ASN A 352 14.48 -19.41 2.29
N CYS A 353 13.42 -19.33 1.46
CA CYS A 353 12.06 -19.56 1.91
C CYS A 353 11.65 -21.03 1.69
N THR A 354 10.82 -21.55 2.60
CA THR A 354 10.30 -22.92 2.53
C THR A 354 8.79 -22.93 2.60
N MET A 355 8.13 -23.72 1.72
CA MET A 355 6.67 -23.85 1.62
C MET A 355 5.96 -22.49 1.45
N THR A 356 6.31 -21.79 0.39
CA THR A 356 5.70 -20.49 0.06
C THR A 356 4.62 -20.71 -0.99
N SER A 357 3.38 -20.29 -0.71
CA SER A 357 2.27 -20.43 -1.64
C SER A 357 1.57 -19.12 -1.94
N PHE A 358 1.17 -18.98 -3.21
CA PHE A 358 0.36 -17.90 -3.73
C PHE A 358 -0.87 -18.53 -4.39
N GLU A 359 -2.07 -18.23 -3.88
CA GLU A 359 -3.30 -18.89 -4.31
C GLU A 359 -4.36 -17.87 -4.73
N ARG A 360 -4.86 -17.98 -5.97
CA ARG A 360 -5.86 -17.07 -6.56
C ARG A 360 -5.48 -15.59 -6.47
N CYS A 361 -4.19 -15.29 -6.69
CA CYS A 361 -3.66 -13.93 -6.61
C CYS A 361 -3.56 -13.30 -8.00
N ASP A 362 -3.69 -11.97 -8.03
CA ASP A 362 -3.46 -11.16 -9.22
C ASP A 362 -2.23 -10.28 -9.02
N PHE A 363 -1.29 -10.36 -9.97
CA PHE A 363 -0.07 -9.57 -10.02
C PHE A 363 -0.12 -8.69 -11.26
N PHE A 364 -0.30 -7.38 -11.11
CA PHE A 364 -0.53 -6.51 -12.25
C PHE A 364 0.02 -5.09 -12.06
N SER A 365 0.26 -4.40 -13.17
CA SER A 365 0.74 -3.01 -13.18
C SER A 365 2.04 -2.78 -12.41
N ASN A 366 2.88 -3.82 -12.28
CA ASN A 366 4.18 -3.71 -11.63
C ASN A 366 5.27 -3.47 -12.68
N ARG A 367 6.38 -2.86 -12.29
CA ARG A 367 7.45 -2.48 -13.23
C ARG A 367 8.85 -2.73 -12.66
N GLU A 368 9.83 -2.52 -13.54
CA GLU A 368 11.27 -2.53 -13.38
C GLU A 368 11.91 -3.93 -13.39
N TYR A 369 12.95 -4.15 -12.61
CA TYR A 369 13.83 -5.32 -12.71
C TYR A 369 13.21 -6.56 -12.08
N GLY A 370 13.51 -7.74 -12.65
CA GLY A 370 13.24 -9.05 -12.05
C GLY A 370 11.98 -9.10 -11.18
N LEU A 371 10.79 -9.07 -11.79
CA LEU A 371 9.55 -8.82 -11.06
C LEU A 371 9.27 -9.82 -9.95
N ILE A 372 9.63 -11.11 -10.15
CA ILE A 372 9.53 -12.15 -9.13
C ILE A 372 10.88 -12.85 -9.05
N GLU A 373 11.56 -12.67 -7.94
CA GLU A 373 12.90 -13.17 -7.72
C GLU A 373 12.95 -14.17 -6.56
N GLY A 374 13.67 -15.27 -6.75
CA GLY A 374 13.79 -16.31 -5.74
C GLY A 374 15.16 -16.98 -5.74
N TRP A 375 15.79 -17.02 -4.56
CA TRP A 375 17.09 -17.66 -4.34
C TRP A 375 17.04 -18.63 -3.17
N ALA A 376 17.60 -19.84 -3.39
CA ALA A 376 17.71 -20.89 -2.37
C ALA A 376 16.35 -21.26 -1.72
N ASN A 377 15.26 -21.19 -2.49
CA ASN A 377 13.92 -21.51 -1.97
C ASN A 377 13.58 -22.98 -2.14
N ASN A 378 12.65 -23.49 -1.32
CA ASN A 378 12.11 -24.84 -1.42
C ASN A 378 10.58 -24.82 -1.32
N GLY A 379 9.90 -25.38 -2.34
CA GLY A 379 8.44 -25.50 -2.32
C GLY A 379 7.71 -24.19 -2.59
N VAL A 380 8.14 -23.40 -3.60
CA VAL A 380 7.43 -22.22 -4.05
C VAL A 380 6.35 -22.59 -5.07
N LYS A 381 5.12 -22.17 -4.82
CA LYS A 381 3.96 -22.52 -5.63
C LYS A 381 3.08 -21.30 -5.92
N PHE A 382 2.69 -21.12 -7.18
CA PHE A 382 1.62 -20.23 -7.62
C PHE A 382 0.47 -21.09 -8.15
N ASP A 383 -0.74 -20.93 -7.61
CA ASP A 383 -1.91 -21.74 -7.96
C ASP A 383 -3.10 -20.84 -8.30
N ASP A 384 -3.68 -21.01 -9.48
CA ASP A 384 -4.75 -20.15 -10.03
C ASP A 384 -4.41 -18.64 -9.97
N CYS A 385 -3.14 -18.29 -10.18
CA CYS A 385 -2.68 -16.90 -10.18
C CYS A 385 -2.72 -16.31 -11.60
N ARG A 386 -2.85 -14.96 -11.66
CA ARG A 386 -2.79 -14.24 -12.93
C ARG A 386 -1.71 -13.16 -12.88
N PHE A 387 -0.92 -13.08 -13.96
CA PHE A 387 0.16 -12.10 -14.14
C PHE A 387 -0.16 -11.30 -15.40
N PHE A 388 -0.48 -10.02 -15.29
CA PHE A 388 -0.90 -9.22 -16.44
C PHE A 388 -0.55 -7.74 -16.26
N ALA A 389 -0.42 -7.01 -17.35
CA ALA A 389 -0.05 -5.60 -17.35
C ALA A 389 1.24 -5.29 -16.55
N ASN A 390 2.11 -6.28 -16.36
CA ASN A 390 3.40 -6.09 -15.72
C ASN A 390 4.43 -5.70 -16.77
N TRP A 391 5.33 -4.82 -16.38
CA TRP A 391 6.42 -4.38 -17.23
C TRP A 391 7.74 -4.60 -16.52
N ALA A 392 8.68 -5.24 -17.21
CA ALA A 392 10.01 -5.49 -16.73
C ALA A 392 11.02 -5.23 -17.84
N ASP A 393 12.08 -4.52 -17.50
CA ASP A 393 13.27 -4.41 -18.36
C ASP A 393 14.05 -5.74 -18.39
N SER A 394 13.82 -6.61 -17.41
CA SER A 394 14.43 -7.92 -17.30
C SER A 394 13.39 -9.05 -17.39
N LYS A 395 13.39 -9.99 -16.49
CA LYS A 395 12.58 -11.20 -16.56
C LYS A 395 11.47 -11.23 -15.51
N LEU A 396 10.27 -11.72 -15.91
CA LEU A 396 9.15 -11.87 -14.96
C LEU A 396 9.48 -12.84 -13.83
N PHE A 397 10.09 -13.99 -14.14
CA PHE A 397 10.49 -15.01 -13.16
C PHE A 397 12.00 -15.19 -13.16
N TYR A 398 12.61 -15.01 -12.01
CA TYR A 398 14.03 -15.22 -11.81
C TYR A 398 14.28 -16.12 -10.59
N PHE A 399 14.31 -17.45 -10.80
CA PHE A 399 14.55 -18.44 -9.76
C PHE A 399 15.82 -19.21 -10.03
N ASP A 400 16.59 -19.52 -8.98
CA ASP A 400 17.72 -20.45 -9.01
C ASP A 400 17.33 -21.86 -8.52
N THR A 401 16.12 -22.05 -8.03
CA THR A 401 15.54 -23.29 -7.53
C THR A 401 14.19 -23.55 -8.18
N PRO A 402 13.71 -24.81 -8.21
CA PRO A 402 12.42 -25.14 -8.77
C PRO A 402 11.25 -24.40 -8.12
N PHE A 403 10.30 -23.96 -8.95
CA PHE A 403 9.03 -23.36 -8.55
C PHE A 403 7.88 -23.91 -9.42
N ALA A 404 6.65 -23.84 -8.94
CA ALA A 404 5.51 -24.36 -9.66
C ALA A 404 4.53 -23.25 -10.06
N LEU A 405 4.05 -23.34 -11.32
CA LEU A 405 2.89 -22.61 -11.83
C LEU A 405 1.77 -23.64 -12.10
N ILE A 406 0.67 -23.52 -11.35
CA ILE A 406 -0.46 -24.46 -11.44
C ILE A 406 -1.70 -23.68 -11.84
N ASN A 407 -2.34 -24.05 -12.95
CA ASN A 407 -3.56 -23.41 -13.48
C ASN A 407 -3.48 -21.87 -13.58
N CYS A 408 -2.29 -21.32 -13.70
CA CYS A 408 -2.07 -19.87 -13.79
C CYS A 408 -2.37 -19.33 -15.19
N LYS A 409 -2.51 -18.02 -15.30
CA LYS A 409 -2.55 -17.29 -16.58
C LYS A 409 -1.49 -16.22 -16.58
N VAL A 410 -0.53 -16.35 -17.50
CA VAL A 410 0.62 -15.44 -17.60
C VAL A 410 0.52 -14.65 -18.90
N TYR A 411 0.19 -13.37 -18.80
CA TYR A 411 0.17 -12.42 -19.91
C TYR A 411 1.46 -11.62 -19.89
N HIS A 412 2.49 -12.13 -20.60
CA HIS A 412 3.81 -11.52 -20.62
C HIS A 412 4.57 -11.96 -21.89
N PRO A 413 5.42 -11.09 -22.48
CA PRO A 413 6.21 -11.48 -23.64
C PRO A 413 7.03 -12.74 -23.35
N LYS A 414 6.98 -13.72 -24.25
CA LYS A 414 7.64 -15.02 -24.06
C LYS A 414 9.13 -14.89 -23.83
N GLU A 415 9.77 -13.96 -24.54
CA GLU A 415 11.19 -13.67 -24.43
C GLU A 415 11.58 -13.08 -23.05
N ASN A 416 10.61 -12.53 -22.33
CA ASN A 416 10.80 -11.92 -21.00
C ASN A 416 10.24 -12.75 -19.84
N LEU A 417 9.86 -14.01 -20.06
CA LEU A 417 9.38 -14.88 -18.97
C LEU A 417 10.47 -15.22 -17.94
N GLY A 418 11.73 -15.29 -18.35
CA GLY A 418 12.85 -15.51 -17.45
C GLY A 418 13.35 -16.97 -17.40
N ARG A 419 13.82 -17.43 -16.23
CA ARG A 419 14.39 -18.79 -16.04
C ARG A 419 13.30 -19.84 -15.91
N MET A 420 12.68 -20.19 -17.04
CA MET A 420 11.59 -21.17 -17.04
C MET A 420 12.08 -22.63 -16.98
N ALA A 421 13.39 -22.89 -17.07
CA ALA A 421 13.96 -24.21 -16.86
C ALA A 421 13.69 -24.75 -15.42
N GLU A 422 13.57 -23.87 -14.46
CA GLU A 422 13.23 -24.21 -13.06
C GLU A 422 11.71 -24.26 -12.82
N CYS A 423 10.89 -23.99 -13.84
CA CYS A 423 9.45 -23.95 -13.71
C CYS A 423 8.80 -25.33 -13.90
N ILE A 424 8.08 -25.77 -12.89
CA ILE A 424 7.18 -26.93 -12.99
C ILE A 424 5.81 -26.39 -13.41
N ASN A 425 5.45 -26.54 -14.69
CA ASN A 425 4.16 -26.06 -15.18
C ASN A 425 3.10 -27.19 -15.15
N LYS A 426 1.94 -26.86 -14.57
CA LYS A 426 0.79 -27.76 -14.53
C LYS A 426 -0.49 -26.98 -14.88
N GLY A 427 -0.89 -27.05 -16.14
CA GLY A 427 -2.13 -26.42 -16.60
C GLY A 427 -2.06 -24.88 -16.74
N THR A 428 -0.89 -24.27 -16.66
CA THR A 428 -0.73 -22.81 -16.83
C THR A 428 -0.70 -22.44 -18.31
N GLU A 429 -1.42 -21.36 -18.63
CA GLU A 429 -1.50 -20.79 -19.97
C GLU A 429 -0.62 -19.53 -20.08
N PHE A 430 0.13 -19.41 -21.19
CA PHE A 430 0.99 -18.27 -21.48
C PHE A 430 0.48 -17.51 -22.70
N PHE A 431 0.28 -16.21 -22.54
CA PHE A 431 -0.22 -15.30 -23.55
C PHE A 431 0.82 -14.23 -23.83
N ASP A 432 1.18 -14.07 -25.09
CA ASP A 432 2.16 -13.10 -25.57
C ASP A 432 1.53 -11.70 -25.75
N ASN A 433 0.76 -11.28 -24.77
CA ASN A 433 0.09 -9.98 -24.75
C ASN A 433 -0.02 -9.45 -23.29
N PRO A 434 0.99 -8.72 -22.81
CA PRO A 434 1.00 -8.23 -21.43
C PRO A 434 -0.07 -7.16 -21.15
N LEU A 435 -0.52 -6.44 -22.18
CA LEU A 435 -1.41 -5.28 -22.06
C LEU A 435 -2.84 -5.56 -22.56
N ASP A 436 -3.34 -6.77 -22.37
CA ASP A 436 -4.73 -7.08 -22.72
C ASP A 436 -5.70 -6.29 -21.81
N LYS A 437 -6.24 -5.20 -22.37
CA LYS A 437 -7.18 -4.29 -21.65
C LYS A 437 -8.51 -4.94 -21.28
N SER A 438 -8.80 -6.13 -21.80
CA SER A 438 -9.99 -6.88 -21.38
C SER A 438 -9.83 -7.58 -20.04
N ILE A 439 -8.59 -7.67 -19.53
CA ILE A 439 -8.29 -8.34 -18.27
C ILE A 439 -8.31 -7.30 -17.16
N THR A 440 -9.15 -7.54 -16.19
CA THR A 440 -9.25 -6.76 -14.97
C THR A 440 -8.95 -7.62 -13.75
N SER A 441 -8.49 -7.02 -12.66
CA SER A 441 -8.33 -7.73 -11.39
C SER A 441 -9.63 -8.43 -10.98
N ARG A 442 -9.49 -9.61 -10.35
CA ARG A 442 -10.64 -10.32 -9.74
C ARG A 442 -11.24 -9.52 -8.56
N GLY A 443 -10.49 -8.54 -8.08
CA GLY A 443 -10.82 -7.80 -6.89
C GLY A 443 -10.59 -8.61 -5.62
N VAL A 444 -10.51 -7.92 -4.50
CA VAL A 444 -10.34 -8.49 -3.17
C VAL A 444 -11.20 -7.75 -2.17
N GLY A 445 -11.56 -8.41 -1.08
CA GLY A 445 -12.38 -7.83 -0.03
C GLY A 445 -13.85 -8.28 -0.02
N PRO A 446 -14.60 -7.88 1.01
CA PRO A 446 -15.96 -8.39 1.27
C PRO A 446 -16.98 -8.02 0.19
N ASP A 447 -16.83 -6.89 -0.49
CA ASP A 447 -17.79 -6.39 -1.49
C ASP A 447 -17.63 -7.03 -2.88
N GLN A 448 -16.60 -7.83 -3.10
CA GLN A 448 -16.31 -8.46 -4.40
C GLN A 448 -16.76 -9.92 -4.48
N LYS A 449 -17.44 -10.43 -3.47
CA LYS A 449 -18.11 -11.75 -3.47
C LYS A 449 -19.50 -11.69 -4.10
N LYS A 450 -19.63 -11.04 -5.26
CA LYS A 450 -20.84 -11.09 -6.06
C LYS A 450 -20.67 -11.91 -7.31
#